data_1fb0970bdf67176b44a6ee8fbee6045f
#
_entry.id   1fb0970bdf67176b44a6ee8fbee6045f
#
_cell.length_a   1.000
_cell.length_b   1.000
_cell.length_c   1.000
_cell.angle_alpha   90.00
_cell.angle_beta   90.00
_cell.angle_gamma   90.00
#
_symmetry.space_group_name_H-M   'P 1'
#
loop_
_entity.id
_entity.type
_entity.pdbx_description
1 polymer ?
#
loop_
_entity_poly.entity_id
_entity_poly.type
_entity_poly.pdbx_seq_one_letter_code
_entity_poly.pdbx_strand_id
1 'polypeptide(L)'
;ELPENRADFYIAQKVGSILEEENQRGLAHFLEHMCFNGTTNFPGKGIINWLETIGVRFGENLNAYTSIDETVYNINNVPVIRDGIVDSCILILHDWANDLTLDPKEIDNERGVIHEEWRTGQGAMMRMYEQALPKAFEGSKYGHRLPIGTIEVIDNFPHQALRDYYETWYRPDQQGVIVVGDIDVDKVEAKIKEIFSPIKMPANAPERKYEQVPDNKEPII
;
A
#
# COMPACT_ATOMS: atom_id res chain seq x y z
N GLU A 1 -13.94 25.99 -0.77
CA GLU A 1 -12.52 26.03 -1.13
C GLU A 1 -12.33 25.60 -2.59
N LEU A 2 -11.12 25.73 -3.14
CA LEU A 2 -10.85 25.34 -4.53
C LEU A 2 -10.01 24.04 -4.56
N PRO A 3 -10.33 23.09 -5.48
CA PRO A 3 -11.47 23.11 -6.41
C PRO A 3 -12.80 22.85 -5.70
N GLU A 4 -13.84 23.58 -6.09
CA GLU A 4 -15.18 23.50 -5.53
C GLU A 4 -15.78 22.10 -5.73
N ASN A 5 -16.45 21.55 -4.71
CA ASN A 5 -17.09 20.24 -4.72
C ASN A 5 -16.13 19.06 -5.05
N ARG A 6 -14.85 19.17 -4.70
CA ARG A 6 -13.85 18.12 -4.90
C ARG A 6 -13.09 17.83 -3.61
N ALA A 7 -12.71 16.57 -3.43
CA ALA A 7 -11.85 16.16 -2.34
C ALA A 7 -10.89 15.02 -2.77
N ASP A 8 -9.77 14.95 -2.07
CA ASP A 8 -8.77 13.91 -2.18
C ASP A 8 -8.72 13.12 -0.88
N PHE A 9 -8.59 11.80 -1.00
CA PHE A 9 -8.56 10.87 0.11
C PHE A 9 -7.28 10.04 0.05
N TYR A 10 -6.56 9.96 1.17
CA TYR A 10 -5.32 9.18 1.27
C TYR A 10 -5.33 8.31 2.51
N ILE A 11 -4.75 7.13 2.39
CA ILE A 11 -4.23 6.40 3.54
C ILE A 11 -2.75 6.12 3.31
N ALA A 12 -1.92 6.60 4.22
CA ALA A 12 -0.49 6.38 4.22
C ALA A 12 -0.14 5.32 5.26
N GLN A 13 0.51 4.26 4.81
CA GLN A 13 1.04 3.19 5.65
C GLN A 13 2.54 3.44 5.84
N LYS A 14 2.99 3.53 7.07
CA LYS A 14 4.41 3.57 7.42
C LYS A 14 5.01 2.15 7.33
N VAL A 15 4.68 1.48 6.23
CA VAL A 15 4.92 0.08 5.93
C VAL A 15 5.38 -0.04 4.49
N GLY A 16 6.56 -0.60 4.27
CA GLY A 16 7.13 -0.80 2.95
C GLY A 16 8.05 -2.02 2.95
N SER A 17 8.79 -2.22 1.87
CA SER A 17 9.63 -3.40 1.69
C SER A 17 10.73 -3.57 2.73
N ILE A 18 11.11 -2.53 3.47
CA ILE A 18 12.09 -2.59 4.57
C ILE A 18 11.67 -3.53 5.71
N LEU A 19 10.35 -3.73 5.88
CA LEU A 19 9.79 -4.57 6.94
C LEU A 19 9.67 -6.04 6.55
N GLU A 20 9.98 -6.36 5.31
CA GLU A 20 9.95 -7.73 4.81
C GLU A 20 11.11 -8.56 5.39
N GLU A 21 10.82 -9.83 5.66
CA GLU A 21 11.85 -10.84 5.86
C GLU A 21 12.37 -11.35 4.51
N GLU A 22 13.45 -12.16 4.51
CA GLU A 22 14.04 -12.64 3.25
C GLU A 22 13.06 -13.45 2.39
N ASN A 23 12.20 -14.25 3.02
CA ASN A 23 11.16 -15.04 2.35
C ASN A 23 9.88 -14.25 2.05
N GLN A 24 9.88 -12.94 2.31
CA GLN A 24 8.75 -12.02 2.07
C GLN A 24 9.09 -10.94 1.04
N ARG A 25 10.24 -11.00 0.40
CA ARG A 25 10.71 -9.95 -0.53
C ARG A 25 9.77 -9.76 -1.71
N GLY A 26 9.10 -8.61 -1.73
CA GLY A 26 8.08 -8.23 -2.71
C GLY A 26 6.64 -8.29 -2.17
N LEU A 27 6.40 -8.77 -0.93
CA LEU A 27 5.05 -8.87 -0.37
C LEU A 27 4.43 -7.50 -0.05
N ALA A 28 5.21 -6.48 0.26
CA ALA A 28 4.70 -5.12 0.46
C ALA A 28 4.02 -4.60 -0.82
N HIS A 29 4.68 -4.75 -1.96
CA HIS A 29 4.17 -4.36 -3.27
C HIS A 29 3.03 -5.29 -3.73
N PHE A 30 3.15 -6.58 -3.50
CA PHE A 30 2.09 -7.53 -3.78
C PHE A 30 0.81 -7.20 -3.01
N LEU A 31 0.94 -6.82 -1.75
CA LEU A 31 -0.18 -6.40 -0.91
C LEU A 31 -0.86 -5.13 -1.44
N GLU A 32 -0.08 -4.19 -1.98
CA GLU A 32 -0.61 -3.01 -2.66
C GLU A 32 -1.58 -3.41 -3.78
N HIS A 33 -1.20 -4.32 -4.66
CA HIS A 33 -2.06 -4.84 -5.73
C HIS A 33 -3.33 -5.50 -5.16
N MET A 34 -3.19 -6.26 -4.09
CA MET A 34 -4.33 -6.96 -3.47
C MET A 34 -5.36 -6.01 -2.87
N CYS A 35 -5.00 -4.77 -2.51
CA CYS A 35 -5.94 -3.75 -2.08
C CYS A 35 -7.01 -3.41 -3.15
N PHE A 36 -6.73 -3.70 -4.42
CA PHE A 36 -7.67 -3.53 -5.53
C PHE A 36 -8.36 -4.83 -5.97
N ASN A 37 -8.08 -5.95 -5.27
CA ASN A 37 -8.55 -7.29 -5.62
C ASN A 37 -9.56 -7.88 -4.61
N GLY A 38 -10.18 -7.03 -3.80
CA GLY A 38 -11.29 -7.40 -2.94
C GLY A 38 -11.09 -7.09 -1.46
N THR A 39 -12.11 -6.48 -0.91
CA THR A 39 -12.26 -6.17 0.50
C THR A 39 -13.60 -6.68 1.00
N THR A 40 -13.81 -6.63 2.31
CA THR A 40 -15.07 -7.08 2.94
C THR A 40 -16.29 -6.34 2.38
N ASN A 41 -16.20 -5.01 2.22
CA ASN A 41 -17.32 -4.21 1.74
C ASN A 41 -17.36 -4.08 0.21
N PHE A 42 -16.24 -4.31 -0.47
CA PHE A 42 -16.11 -4.21 -1.93
C PHE A 42 -15.45 -5.47 -2.51
N PRO A 43 -16.21 -6.57 -2.70
CA PRO A 43 -15.65 -7.83 -3.20
C PRO A 43 -15.08 -7.72 -4.62
N GLY A 44 -13.99 -8.42 -4.88
CA GLY A 44 -13.33 -8.47 -6.18
C GLY A 44 -12.88 -7.08 -6.64
N LYS A 45 -13.29 -6.64 -7.81
CA LYS A 45 -13.01 -5.28 -8.34
C LYS A 45 -14.03 -4.22 -7.87
N GLY A 46 -14.73 -4.46 -6.77
CA GLY A 46 -15.82 -3.62 -6.27
C GLY A 46 -15.42 -2.17 -6.03
N ILE A 47 -14.22 -1.90 -5.50
CA ILE A 47 -13.69 -0.53 -5.30
C ILE A 47 -13.59 0.21 -6.63
N ILE A 48 -12.90 -0.39 -7.61
CA ILE A 48 -12.69 0.21 -8.93
C ILE A 48 -14.03 0.47 -9.59
N ASN A 49 -14.90 -0.54 -9.66
CA ASN A 49 -16.21 -0.45 -10.28
C ASN A 49 -17.08 0.64 -9.65
N TRP A 50 -17.09 0.74 -8.32
CA TRP A 50 -17.87 1.76 -7.64
C TRP A 50 -17.32 3.17 -7.91
N LEU A 51 -16.01 3.37 -7.82
CA LEU A 51 -15.35 4.64 -8.07
C LEU A 51 -15.56 5.12 -9.51
N GLU A 52 -15.56 4.22 -10.50
CA GLU A 52 -15.85 4.57 -11.89
C GLU A 52 -17.29 5.09 -12.08
N THR A 53 -18.26 4.63 -11.27
CA THR A 53 -19.65 5.15 -11.32
C THR A 53 -19.76 6.62 -10.94
N ILE A 54 -18.79 7.15 -10.22
CA ILE A 54 -18.72 8.56 -9.80
C ILE A 54 -17.68 9.36 -10.59
N GLY A 55 -17.09 8.77 -11.65
CA GLY A 55 -16.15 9.42 -12.54
C GLY A 55 -14.69 9.43 -12.08
N VAL A 56 -14.37 8.64 -11.05
CA VAL A 56 -12.98 8.39 -10.59
C VAL A 56 -12.41 7.20 -11.36
N ARG A 57 -11.28 7.38 -12.05
CA ARG A 57 -10.69 6.37 -12.93
C ARG A 57 -9.43 5.78 -12.33
N PHE A 58 -9.30 4.46 -12.46
CA PHE A 58 -8.06 3.76 -12.11
C PHE A 58 -6.89 4.23 -12.97
N GLY A 59 -5.73 4.47 -12.36
CA GLY A 59 -4.54 4.98 -13.03
C GLY A 59 -4.52 6.50 -13.25
N GLU A 60 -5.66 7.18 -13.19
CA GLU A 60 -5.76 8.65 -13.31
C GLU A 60 -6.00 9.29 -11.93
N ASN A 61 -7.03 8.85 -11.24
CA ASN A 61 -7.46 9.41 -9.96
C ASN A 61 -7.33 8.42 -8.79
N LEU A 62 -7.45 7.14 -9.06
CA LEU A 62 -7.26 6.04 -8.11
C LEU A 62 -5.89 5.44 -8.36
N ASN A 63 -4.99 5.56 -7.40
CA ASN A 63 -3.62 5.07 -7.50
C ASN A 63 -3.11 4.56 -6.14
N ALA A 64 -1.98 3.86 -6.19
CA ALA A 64 -1.16 3.55 -5.04
C ALA A 64 0.32 3.51 -5.44
N TYR A 65 1.19 3.52 -4.47
CA TYR A 65 2.60 3.19 -4.66
C TYR A 65 3.18 2.54 -3.40
N THR A 66 4.12 1.63 -3.60
CA THR A 66 4.93 1.05 -2.55
C THR A 66 6.37 1.51 -2.69
N SER A 67 6.91 2.04 -1.60
CA SER A 67 8.32 2.39 -1.45
C SER A 67 9.02 1.44 -0.47
N ILE A 68 10.28 1.71 -0.18
CA ILE A 68 11.03 0.94 0.82
C ILE A 68 10.44 1.16 2.22
N ASP A 69 10.06 2.40 2.57
CA ASP A 69 9.60 2.76 3.92
C ASP A 69 8.09 2.91 4.08
N GLU A 70 7.37 3.07 2.99
CA GLU A 70 5.94 3.42 3.02
C GLU A 70 5.17 2.85 1.84
N THR A 71 3.86 2.71 2.03
CA THR A 71 2.88 2.44 0.98
C THR A 71 1.76 3.46 1.11
N VAL A 72 1.37 4.08 0.01
CA VAL A 72 0.30 5.11 0.02
C VAL A 72 -0.75 4.75 -1.02
N TYR A 73 -2.01 4.83 -0.62
CA TYR A 73 -3.18 4.68 -1.47
C TYR A 73 -3.90 6.01 -1.55
N ASN A 74 -4.39 6.38 -2.74
CA ASN A 74 -5.06 7.65 -2.92
C ASN A 74 -6.23 7.56 -3.90
N ILE A 75 -7.27 8.35 -3.60
CA ILE A 75 -8.43 8.60 -4.44
C ILE A 75 -8.50 10.11 -4.63
N ASN A 76 -8.11 10.61 -5.78
CA ASN A 76 -7.97 12.03 -6.04
C ASN A 76 -9.13 12.60 -6.86
N ASN A 77 -9.37 13.89 -6.71
CA ASN A 77 -10.33 14.64 -7.49
C ASN A 77 -11.77 14.05 -7.46
N VAL A 78 -12.15 13.52 -6.31
CA VAL A 78 -13.48 12.90 -6.09
C VAL A 78 -14.56 13.97 -6.10
N PRO A 79 -15.65 13.84 -6.90
CA PRO A 79 -16.79 14.75 -6.84
C PRO A 79 -17.62 14.50 -5.59
N VAL A 80 -17.60 15.43 -4.62
CA VAL A 80 -18.30 15.31 -3.33
C VAL A 80 -19.68 15.98 -3.29
N ILE A 81 -20.34 16.05 -4.44
CA ILE A 81 -21.63 16.72 -4.63
C ILE A 81 -22.85 15.90 -4.20
N ARG A 82 -22.71 14.61 -4.00
CA ARG A 82 -23.80 13.70 -3.60
C ARG A 82 -23.53 13.14 -2.22
N ASP A 83 -24.60 13.01 -1.44
CA ASP A 83 -24.55 12.38 -0.13
C ASP A 83 -23.97 10.96 -0.22
N GLY A 84 -23.19 10.59 0.78
CA GLY A 84 -22.59 9.26 0.91
C GLY A 84 -21.30 9.01 0.14
N ILE A 85 -20.89 9.90 -0.80
CA ILE A 85 -19.63 9.72 -1.53
C ILE A 85 -18.43 9.80 -0.57
N VAL A 86 -18.40 10.81 0.30
CA VAL A 86 -17.33 10.99 1.29
C VAL A 86 -17.28 9.78 2.23
N ASP A 87 -18.42 9.35 2.75
CA ASP A 87 -18.51 8.19 3.64
C ASP A 87 -18.00 6.90 2.97
N SER A 88 -18.36 6.70 1.70
CA SER A 88 -17.90 5.53 0.94
C SER A 88 -16.39 5.59 0.66
N CYS A 89 -15.83 6.76 0.35
CA CYS A 89 -14.37 6.90 0.19
C CYS A 89 -13.65 6.63 1.51
N ILE A 90 -14.17 7.12 2.65
CA ILE A 90 -13.58 6.83 3.97
C ILE A 90 -13.71 5.33 4.29
N LEU A 91 -14.82 4.68 3.91
CA LEU A 91 -14.96 3.22 4.06
C LEU A 91 -13.95 2.45 3.20
N ILE A 92 -13.66 2.90 1.99
CA ILE A 92 -12.59 2.30 1.16
C ILE A 92 -11.23 2.41 1.86
N LEU A 93 -10.89 3.58 2.44
CA LEU A 93 -9.65 3.74 3.20
C LEU A 93 -9.60 2.78 4.40
N HIS A 94 -10.73 2.59 5.09
CA HIS A 94 -10.85 1.64 6.20
C HIS A 94 -10.63 0.19 5.72
N ASP A 95 -11.25 -0.19 4.62
CA ASP A 95 -11.11 -1.53 4.06
C ASP A 95 -9.65 -1.83 3.67
N TRP A 96 -8.93 -0.87 3.10
CA TRP A 96 -7.49 -0.99 2.85
C TRP A 96 -6.69 -1.14 4.14
N ALA A 97 -7.11 -0.45 5.21
CA ALA A 97 -6.45 -0.50 6.50
C ALA A 97 -6.59 -1.85 7.22
N ASN A 98 -7.77 -2.50 7.14
CA ASN A 98 -8.10 -3.60 8.06
C ASN A 98 -8.93 -4.74 7.45
N ASP A 99 -9.54 -4.59 6.28
CA ASP A 99 -10.58 -5.49 5.80
C ASP A 99 -10.32 -6.11 4.41
N LEU A 100 -9.03 -6.34 4.07
CA LEU A 100 -8.66 -7.06 2.85
C LEU A 100 -9.08 -8.53 2.95
N THR A 101 -9.68 -9.07 1.89
CA THR A 101 -10.08 -10.48 1.85
C THR A 101 -8.92 -11.43 1.59
N LEU A 102 -7.91 -10.99 0.84
CA LEU A 102 -6.74 -11.78 0.45
C LEU A 102 -7.14 -13.19 -0.01
N ASP A 103 -8.10 -13.25 -0.95
CA ASP A 103 -8.61 -14.50 -1.51
C ASP A 103 -7.48 -15.28 -2.19
N PRO A 104 -7.30 -16.58 -1.90
CA PRO A 104 -6.23 -17.38 -2.49
C PRO A 104 -6.21 -17.38 -3.99
N LYS A 105 -7.37 -17.40 -4.64
CA LYS A 105 -7.47 -17.40 -6.10
C LYS A 105 -7.03 -16.05 -6.69
N GLU A 106 -7.40 -14.95 -6.04
CA GLU A 106 -6.98 -13.63 -6.48
C GLU A 106 -5.47 -13.42 -6.25
N ILE A 107 -4.91 -13.95 -5.15
CA ILE A 107 -3.45 -13.96 -4.94
C ILE A 107 -2.76 -14.72 -6.08
N ASP A 108 -3.22 -15.93 -6.42
CA ASP A 108 -2.60 -16.72 -7.48
C ASP A 108 -2.74 -16.08 -8.87
N ASN A 109 -3.86 -15.41 -9.13
CA ASN A 109 -4.05 -14.63 -10.37
C ASN A 109 -3.07 -13.45 -10.44
N GLU A 110 -2.83 -12.77 -9.32
CA GLU A 110 -1.99 -11.57 -9.27
C GLU A 110 -0.49 -11.87 -9.43
N ARG A 111 -0.02 -13.10 -9.10
CA ARG A 111 1.38 -13.51 -9.32
C ARG A 111 1.83 -13.27 -10.76
N GLY A 112 0.99 -13.61 -11.73
CA GLY A 112 1.28 -13.40 -13.15
C GLY A 112 1.42 -11.91 -13.52
N VAL A 113 0.64 -11.04 -12.89
CA VAL A 113 0.71 -9.59 -13.11
C VAL A 113 2.03 -9.02 -12.57
N ILE A 114 2.37 -9.33 -11.33
CA ILE A 114 3.64 -8.90 -10.71
C ILE A 114 4.85 -9.49 -11.45
N HIS A 115 4.76 -10.74 -11.88
CA HIS A 115 5.82 -11.38 -12.68
C HIS A 115 6.06 -10.63 -13.99
N GLU A 116 5.00 -10.22 -14.69
CA GLU A 116 5.10 -9.46 -15.92
C GLU A 116 5.64 -8.05 -15.68
N GLU A 117 5.25 -7.41 -14.60
CA GLU A 117 5.80 -6.11 -14.18
C GLU A 117 7.31 -6.22 -13.88
N TRP A 118 7.71 -7.23 -13.10
CA TRP A 118 9.12 -7.52 -12.86
C TRP A 118 9.88 -7.72 -14.18
N ARG A 119 9.34 -8.54 -15.09
CA ARG A 119 9.97 -8.82 -16.40
C ARG A 119 10.16 -7.56 -17.24
N THR A 120 9.16 -6.71 -17.32
CA THR A 120 9.21 -5.47 -18.10
C THR A 120 10.09 -4.41 -17.46
N GLY A 121 10.21 -4.44 -16.12
CA GLY A 121 11.10 -3.57 -15.36
C GLY A 121 12.59 -3.86 -15.51
N GLN A 122 12.98 -5.03 -16.06
CA GLN A 122 14.39 -5.48 -16.18
C GLN A 122 15.19 -4.73 -17.27
N GLY A 123 15.24 -3.40 -17.16
CA GLY A 123 16.02 -2.53 -18.04
C GLY A 123 17.47 -2.31 -17.55
N ALA A 124 18.23 -1.53 -18.33
CA ALA A 124 19.63 -1.19 -17.97
C ALA A 124 19.70 -0.47 -16.60
N MET A 125 18.76 0.41 -16.32
CA MET A 125 18.69 1.16 -15.07
C MET A 125 18.50 0.21 -13.86
N MET A 126 17.58 -0.76 -13.97
CA MET A 126 17.36 -1.73 -12.88
C MET A 126 18.61 -2.55 -12.60
N ARG A 127 19.29 -3.05 -13.62
CA ARG A 127 20.55 -3.76 -13.44
C ARG A 127 21.64 -2.91 -12.76
N MET A 128 21.67 -1.60 -13.04
CA MET A 128 22.58 -0.68 -12.35
C MET A 128 22.19 -0.52 -10.88
N TYR A 129 20.89 -0.35 -10.57
CA TYR A 129 20.41 -0.25 -9.19
C TYR A 129 20.70 -1.51 -8.38
N GLU A 130 20.44 -2.69 -8.94
CA GLU A 130 20.70 -3.97 -8.28
C GLU A 130 22.18 -4.17 -7.92
N GLN A 131 23.10 -3.59 -8.70
CA GLN A 131 24.53 -3.64 -8.42
C GLN A 131 25.00 -2.51 -7.48
N ALA A 132 24.43 -1.32 -7.59
CA ALA A 132 24.87 -0.14 -6.87
C ALA A 132 24.31 -0.09 -5.44
N LEU A 133 23.01 -0.42 -5.25
CA LEU A 133 22.37 -0.30 -3.96
C LEU A 133 23.02 -1.11 -2.84
N PRO A 134 23.42 -2.40 -3.04
CA PRO A 134 24.10 -3.16 -1.99
C PRO A 134 25.44 -2.56 -1.55
N LYS A 135 26.11 -1.82 -2.45
CA LYS A 135 27.36 -1.11 -2.13
C LYS A 135 27.09 0.24 -1.46
N ALA A 136 26.09 0.99 -1.97
CA ALA A 136 25.74 2.29 -1.43
C ALA A 136 25.18 2.19 -0.01
N PHE A 137 24.48 1.10 0.29
CA PHE A 137 23.86 0.82 1.59
C PHE A 137 24.46 -0.44 2.25
N GLU A 138 25.79 -0.58 2.20
CA GLU A 138 26.46 -1.74 2.78
C GLU A 138 26.17 -1.87 4.28
N GLY A 139 25.77 -3.06 4.71
CA GLY A 139 25.40 -3.35 6.10
C GLY A 139 23.99 -2.92 6.48
N SER A 140 23.18 -2.45 5.52
CA SER A 140 21.78 -2.08 5.73
C SER A 140 20.83 -2.87 4.82
N LYS A 141 19.61 -3.13 5.30
CA LYS A 141 18.53 -3.72 4.49
C LYS A 141 18.18 -2.87 3.26
N TYR A 142 18.38 -1.55 3.28
CA TYR A 142 18.12 -0.67 2.13
C TYR A 142 18.80 -1.12 0.84
N GLY A 143 19.96 -1.75 0.94
CA GLY A 143 20.68 -2.30 -0.20
C GLY A 143 20.00 -3.48 -0.90
N HIS A 144 18.99 -4.10 -0.25
CA HIS A 144 18.43 -5.38 -0.69
C HIS A 144 16.89 -5.43 -0.62
N ARG A 145 16.20 -4.29 -0.47
CA ARG A 145 14.74 -4.21 -0.27
C ARG A 145 14.05 -3.37 -1.33
N LEU A 146 14.38 -3.60 -2.61
CA LEU A 146 13.58 -3.03 -3.70
C LEU A 146 12.14 -3.56 -3.62
N PRO A 147 11.12 -2.70 -3.71
CA PRO A 147 9.71 -3.11 -3.54
C PRO A 147 9.24 -4.19 -4.50
N ILE A 148 9.78 -4.23 -5.72
CA ILE A 148 9.44 -5.28 -6.70
C ILE A 148 9.81 -6.69 -6.21
N GLY A 149 10.70 -6.79 -5.23
CA GLY A 149 11.09 -8.05 -4.62
C GLY A 149 11.90 -8.97 -5.51
N THR A 150 11.77 -10.27 -5.27
CA THR A 150 12.43 -11.32 -6.06
C THR A 150 11.40 -12.24 -6.67
N ILE A 151 11.61 -12.61 -7.93
CA ILE A 151 10.67 -13.47 -8.66
C ILE A 151 10.50 -14.84 -7.99
N GLU A 152 11.58 -15.35 -7.39
CA GLU A 152 11.54 -16.62 -6.66
C GLU A 152 10.57 -16.58 -5.47
N VAL A 153 10.53 -15.48 -4.73
CA VAL A 153 9.56 -15.30 -3.64
C VAL A 153 8.17 -15.10 -4.22
N ILE A 154 7.99 -14.21 -5.20
CA ILE A 154 6.70 -13.90 -5.82
C ILE A 154 6.00 -15.16 -6.34
N ASP A 155 6.73 -16.04 -7.01
CA ASP A 155 6.17 -17.26 -7.58
C ASP A 155 5.81 -18.32 -6.52
N ASN A 156 6.47 -18.32 -5.35
CA ASN A 156 6.42 -19.45 -4.43
C ASN A 156 5.95 -19.13 -3.00
N PHE A 157 5.73 -17.85 -2.62
CA PHE A 157 5.31 -17.57 -1.24
C PHE A 157 3.95 -18.24 -0.93
N PRO A 158 3.77 -18.82 0.26
CA PRO A 158 2.48 -19.35 0.69
C PRO A 158 1.51 -18.20 0.96
N HIS A 159 0.23 -18.35 0.61
CA HIS A 159 -0.80 -17.32 0.85
C HIS A 159 -0.79 -16.76 2.28
N GLN A 160 -0.49 -17.62 3.25
CA GLN A 160 -0.41 -17.22 4.65
C GLN A 160 0.69 -16.18 4.91
N ALA A 161 1.82 -16.21 4.19
CA ALA A 161 2.88 -15.24 4.37
C ALA A 161 2.41 -13.80 4.03
N LEU A 162 1.54 -13.64 3.03
CA LEU A 162 0.95 -12.35 2.70
C LEU A 162 -0.04 -11.87 3.77
N ARG A 163 -0.86 -12.79 4.32
CA ARG A 163 -1.75 -12.50 5.45
C ARG A 163 -0.96 -12.12 6.69
N ASP A 164 0.07 -12.88 7.02
CA ASP A 164 0.95 -12.60 8.17
C ASP A 164 1.60 -11.21 8.05
N TYR A 165 2.04 -10.84 6.83
CA TYR A 165 2.59 -9.51 6.56
C TYR A 165 1.54 -8.41 6.77
N TYR A 166 0.34 -8.58 6.24
CA TYR A 166 -0.77 -7.64 6.41
C TYR A 166 -1.17 -7.50 7.87
N GLU A 167 -1.46 -8.58 8.57
CA GLU A 167 -1.88 -8.60 9.98
C GLU A 167 -0.80 -8.05 10.93
N THR A 168 0.48 -8.22 10.56
CA THR A 168 1.59 -7.72 11.38
C THR A 168 1.77 -6.22 11.23
N TRP A 169 1.66 -5.69 10.03
CA TRP A 169 2.14 -4.35 9.73
C TRP A 169 1.03 -3.33 9.42
N TYR A 170 -0.14 -3.73 8.87
CA TYR A 170 -1.26 -2.84 8.64
C TYR A 170 -2.05 -2.67 9.94
N ARG A 171 -1.63 -1.68 10.73
CA ARG A 171 -2.14 -1.48 12.09
C ARG A 171 -2.18 0.00 12.45
N PRO A 172 -3.02 0.41 13.41
CA PRO A 172 -3.34 1.82 13.68
C PRO A 172 -2.13 2.73 13.95
N ASP A 173 -1.06 2.20 14.60
CA ASP A 173 0.14 2.98 14.93
C ASP A 173 1.07 3.22 13.72
N GLN A 174 0.79 2.57 12.57
CA GLN A 174 1.54 2.73 11.33
C GLN A 174 0.73 3.41 10.24
N GLN A 175 -0.50 3.86 10.52
CA GLN A 175 -1.43 4.39 9.52
C GLN A 175 -1.73 5.86 9.74
N GLY A 176 -1.86 6.61 8.66
CA GLY A 176 -2.35 7.98 8.65
C GLY A 176 -3.44 8.17 7.61
N VAL A 177 -4.61 8.67 8.03
CA VAL A 177 -5.73 9.00 7.14
C VAL A 177 -5.71 10.49 6.88
N ILE A 178 -5.79 10.90 5.61
CA ILE A 178 -5.76 12.28 5.18
C ILE A 178 -6.91 12.53 4.21
N VAL A 179 -7.73 13.54 4.49
CA VAL A 179 -8.79 13.99 3.59
C VAL A 179 -8.64 15.49 3.37
N VAL A 180 -8.56 15.90 2.11
CA VAL A 180 -8.32 17.30 1.74
C VAL A 180 -9.30 17.73 0.66
N GLY A 181 -9.95 18.88 0.81
CA GLY A 181 -10.83 19.41 -0.23
C GLY A 181 -11.98 20.24 0.29
N ASP A 182 -13.04 20.34 -0.51
CA ASP A 182 -14.26 21.07 -0.19
C ASP A 182 -15.22 20.18 0.60
N ILE A 183 -14.92 20.03 1.90
CA ILE A 183 -15.57 19.12 2.84
C ILE A 183 -15.93 19.81 4.15
N ASP A 184 -16.89 19.25 4.86
CA ASP A 184 -17.18 19.59 6.26
C ASP A 184 -16.21 18.80 7.17
N VAL A 185 -15.19 19.49 7.65
CA VAL A 185 -14.08 18.88 8.42
C VAL A 185 -14.59 18.16 9.67
N ASP A 186 -15.56 18.75 10.39
CA ASP A 186 -16.09 18.18 11.63
C ASP A 186 -16.84 16.87 11.38
N LYS A 187 -17.61 16.80 10.29
CA LYS A 187 -18.29 15.56 9.87
C LYS A 187 -17.32 14.48 9.42
N VAL A 188 -16.33 14.85 8.62
CA VAL A 188 -15.32 13.92 8.13
C VAL A 188 -14.48 13.36 9.28
N GLU A 189 -14.04 14.22 10.21
CA GLU A 189 -13.33 13.78 11.41
C GLU A 189 -14.17 12.83 12.27
N ALA A 190 -15.45 13.17 12.49
CA ALA A 190 -16.38 12.31 13.23
C ALA A 190 -16.54 10.94 12.56
N LYS A 191 -16.68 10.92 11.22
CA LYS A 191 -16.81 9.69 10.45
C LYS A 191 -15.55 8.82 10.50
N ILE A 192 -14.37 9.42 10.36
CA ILE A 192 -13.08 8.70 10.51
C ILE A 192 -13.01 8.09 11.92
N LYS A 193 -13.30 8.85 12.96
CA LYS A 193 -13.31 8.33 14.34
C LYS A 193 -14.30 7.19 14.53
N GLU A 194 -15.49 7.30 13.97
CA GLU A 194 -16.52 6.26 14.04
C GLU A 194 -16.02 4.92 13.50
N ILE A 195 -15.45 4.90 12.30
CA ILE A 195 -15.13 3.64 11.60
C ILE A 195 -13.73 3.12 11.87
N PHE A 196 -12.75 3.99 12.17
CA PHE A 196 -11.37 3.54 12.45
C PHE A 196 -11.10 3.20 13.92
N SER A 197 -11.85 3.80 14.89
CA SER A 197 -11.63 3.53 16.32
C SER A 197 -11.84 2.07 16.75
N PRO A 198 -12.67 1.25 16.08
CA PRO A 198 -12.79 -0.17 16.38
C PRO A 198 -11.56 -1.00 16.03
N ILE A 199 -10.70 -0.52 15.11
CA ILE A 199 -9.48 -1.23 14.71
C ILE A 199 -8.53 -1.31 15.92
N LYS A 200 -8.15 -2.53 16.29
CA LYS A 200 -7.32 -2.77 17.48
C LYS A 200 -5.89 -3.10 17.07
N MET A 201 -4.96 -2.68 17.92
CA MET A 201 -3.58 -3.15 17.83
C MET A 201 -3.51 -4.66 18.07
N PRO A 202 -2.74 -5.42 17.24
CA PRO A 202 -2.45 -6.82 17.52
C PRO A 202 -1.76 -6.97 18.89
N ALA A 203 -2.16 -8.00 19.66
CA ALA A 203 -1.69 -8.18 21.05
C ALA A 203 -0.15 -8.32 21.18
N ASN A 204 0.50 -8.87 20.17
CA ASN A 204 1.95 -9.09 20.14
C ASN A 204 2.60 -8.36 18.95
N ALA A 205 2.12 -7.18 18.62
CA ALA A 205 2.65 -6.39 17.52
C ALA A 205 4.14 -6.11 17.72
N PRO A 206 5.02 -6.48 16.78
CA PRO A 206 6.43 -6.17 16.86
C PRO A 206 6.66 -4.65 16.79
N GLU A 207 7.66 -4.15 17.48
CA GLU A 207 8.08 -2.77 17.34
C GLU A 207 8.62 -2.54 15.92
N ARG A 208 8.14 -1.45 15.27
CA ARG A 208 8.75 -1.01 14.01
C ARG A 208 10.09 -0.35 14.31
N LYS A 209 11.16 -1.05 14.00
CA LYS A 209 12.52 -0.52 14.12
C LYS A 209 12.90 0.23 12.85
N TYR A 210 13.57 1.37 13.02
CA TYR A 210 14.19 2.08 11.90
C TYR A 210 15.50 1.40 11.54
N GLU A 211 15.62 1.07 10.27
CA GLU A 211 16.83 0.49 9.72
C GLU A 211 17.95 1.53 9.72
N GLN A 212 19.13 1.13 10.16
CA GLN A 212 20.30 2.00 10.19
C GLN A 212 21.07 1.88 8.86
N VAL A 213 21.60 3.01 8.41
CA VAL A 213 22.52 3.06 7.29
C VAL A 213 23.89 3.45 7.85
N PRO A 214 24.85 2.50 7.92
CA PRO A 214 26.20 2.81 8.36
C PRO A 214 26.90 3.79 7.41
N ASP A 215 27.73 4.68 7.95
CA ASP A 215 28.55 5.56 7.15
C ASP A 215 29.61 4.78 6.36
N ASN A 216 29.74 5.07 5.09
CA ASN A 216 30.84 4.53 4.27
C ASN A 216 32.15 5.19 4.66
N LYS A 217 33.16 4.38 4.99
CA LYS A 217 34.49 4.85 5.38
C LYS A 217 35.36 5.29 4.19
N GLU A 218 35.08 4.73 3.02
CA GLU A 218 35.83 4.96 1.79
C GLU A 218 34.86 5.36 0.67
N PRO A 219 35.33 6.13 -0.33
CA PRO A 219 34.54 6.43 -1.51
C PRO A 219 34.12 5.15 -2.24
N ILE A 220 32.86 5.10 -2.68
CA ILE A 220 32.34 4.02 -3.53
C ILE A 220 32.68 4.38 -4.99
N ILE A 221 33.48 3.56 -5.65
CA ILE A 221 33.92 3.75 -7.04
C ILE A 221 33.36 2.61 -7.91
#